data_f8b0d50139b2f7318e093a15ececdc92
#
_entry.id   f8b0d50139b2f7318e093a15ececdc92
#
_cell.length_a   1.000
_cell.length_b   1.000
_cell.length_c   1.000
_cell.angle_alpha   90.00
_cell.angle_beta   90.00
_cell.angle_gamma   90.00
#
_symmetry.space_group_name_H-M   'P 1'
#
loop_
_entity.id
_entity.type
_entity.pdbx_description
1 polymer ?
#
loop_
_entity_poly.entity_id
_entity_poly.type
_entity_poly.pdbx_seq_one_letter_code
_entity_poly.pdbx_strand_id
1 'polypeptide(L)'
;MNGKVAVEARVFVTKGFPKQSIADLGKPENVPVAKALGLDKYDDSYRRADMLGSYKRVDKNDGDRVYYDWEMVASPPSKECPSAVGCLYPAHIYLMSATVVDGDLYVLSLDAFPENWRQTGNSLKRIRSSFTVSTPEIVVPVDPNEVMLGEVPVGAMS
;
A
#
# COMPACT_ATOMS: atom_id res chain seq x y z
N MET A 1 12.50 28.14 10.44
CA MET A 1 12.38 27.42 9.16
C MET A 1 11.03 26.72 9.12
N ASN A 2 10.20 27.14 8.20
CA ASN A 2 8.97 26.40 7.92
C ASN A 2 9.34 25.12 7.15
N GLY A 3 9.84 24.11 7.88
CA GLY A 3 10.07 22.80 7.30
C GLY A 3 8.76 22.20 6.85
N LYS A 4 8.44 22.28 5.57
CA LYS A 4 7.38 21.48 5.00
C LYS A 4 7.79 20.03 5.16
N VAL A 5 7.00 19.28 5.92
CA VAL A 5 7.16 17.84 5.98
C VAL A 5 6.76 17.29 4.62
N ALA A 6 7.74 16.88 3.84
CA ALA A 6 7.49 16.26 2.56
C ALA A 6 7.22 14.77 2.79
N VAL A 7 5.98 14.37 2.60
CA VAL A 7 5.57 12.97 2.54
C VAL A 7 4.94 12.75 1.18
N GLU A 8 5.44 11.76 0.45
CA GLU A 8 4.84 11.37 -0.81
C GLU A 8 4.00 10.12 -0.59
N ALA A 9 2.70 10.22 -0.90
CA ALA A 9 1.77 9.10 -0.86
C ALA A 9 1.45 8.66 -2.28
N ARG A 10 1.60 7.37 -2.55
CA ARG A 10 1.26 6.77 -3.84
C ARG A 10 0.36 5.56 -3.63
N VAL A 11 -0.56 5.36 -4.55
CA VAL A 11 -1.34 4.12 -4.64
C VAL A 11 -1.04 3.47 -5.99
N PHE A 12 -0.61 2.22 -5.93
CA PHE A 12 -0.36 1.41 -7.11
C PHE A 12 -1.48 0.38 -7.24
N VAL A 13 -1.96 0.19 -8.45
CA VAL A 13 -2.95 -0.85 -8.76
C VAL A 13 -2.39 -1.71 -9.88
N THR A 14 -2.25 -3.00 -9.60
CA THR A 14 -1.84 -4.00 -10.59
C THR A 14 -3.03 -4.87 -10.94
N LYS A 15 -3.51 -4.76 -12.16
CA LYS A 15 -4.61 -5.57 -12.69
C LYS A 15 -4.15 -6.98 -12.98
N GLY A 16 -5.02 -7.95 -12.74
CA GLY A 16 -4.74 -9.35 -13.06
C GLY A 16 -3.63 -9.94 -12.22
N PHE A 17 -3.61 -9.66 -10.94
CA PHE A 17 -2.65 -10.25 -10.01
C PHE A 17 -2.91 -11.76 -9.85
N PRO A 18 -1.86 -12.62 -9.92
CA PRO A 18 -2.07 -14.07 -10.02
C PRO A 18 -2.52 -14.75 -8.73
N LYS A 19 -2.63 -14.01 -7.62
CA LYS A 19 -3.09 -14.53 -6.33
C LYS A 19 -4.43 -13.92 -5.96
N GLN A 20 -5.25 -14.66 -5.23
CA GLN A 20 -6.58 -14.21 -4.78
C GLN A 20 -6.53 -13.42 -3.48
N SER A 21 -5.51 -13.64 -2.67
CA SER A 21 -5.28 -12.93 -1.41
C SER A 21 -3.81 -12.58 -1.28
N ILE A 22 -3.51 -11.47 -0.59
CA ILE A 22 -2.14 -11.13 -0.26
C ILE A 22 -1.48 -12.21 0.63
N ALA A 23 -2.28 -12.92 1.42
CA ALA A 23 -1.81 -14.02 2.26
C ALA A 23 -1.23 -15.18 1.46
N ASP A 24 -1.60 -15.32 0.19
CA ASP A 24 -1.09 -16.38 -0.69
C ASP A 24 0.38 -16.15 -1.08
N LEU A 25 0.94 -15.00 -0.77
CA LEU A 25 2.37 -14.72 -0.93
C LEU A 25 3.24 -15.31 0.19
N GLY A 26 2.65 -15.92 1.21
CA GLY A 26 3.34 -16.41 2.39
C GLY A 26 3.34 -15.40 3.52
N LYS A 27 4.24 -15.57 4.49
CA LYS A 27 4.33 -14.64 5.63
C LYS A 27 4.83 -13.27 5.19
N PRO A 28 4.33 -12.16 5.77
CA PRO A 28 4.72 -10.82 5.34
C PRO A 28 6.23 -10.55 5.42
N GLU A 29 6.91 -11.10 6.42
CA GLU A 29 8.36 -10.97 6.56
C GLU A 29 9.18 -11.68 5.48
N ASN A 30 8.59 -12.63 4.78
CA ASN A 30 9.25 -13.40 3.73
C ASN A 30 8.92 -12.90 2.31
N VAL A 31 8.05 -11.91 2.18
CA VAL A 31 7.67 -11.36 0.88
C VAL A 31 8.80 -10.46 0.37
N PRO A 32 9.36 -10.74 -0.82
CA PRO A 32 10.29 -9.82 -1.46
C PRO A 32 9.50 -8.64 -2.05
N VAL A 33 9.22 -7.64 -1.22
CA VAL A 33 8.21 -6.61 -1.43
C VAL A 33 8.34 -5.92 -2.78
N ALA A 34 9.54 -5.47 -3.13
CA ALA A 34 9.74 -4.76 -4.38
C ALA A 34 9.36 -5.61 -5.59
N LYS A 35 9.82 -6.87 -5.62
CA LYS A 35 9.57 -7.78 -6.72
C LYS A 35 8.13 -8.31 -6.73
N ALA A 36 7.65 -8.74 -5.56
CA ALA A 36 6.32 -9.35 -5.45
C ALA A 36 5.19 -8.38 -5.76
N LEU A 37 5.37 -7.11 -5.42
CA LEU A 37 4.38 -6.06 -5.65
C LEU A 37 4.63 -5.29 -6.97
N GLY A 38 5.69 -5.61 -7.70
CA GLY A 38 6.03 -4.95 -8.96
C GLY A 38 6.52 -3.51 -8.83
N LEU A 39 6.97 -3.12 -7.64
CA LEU A 39 7.40 -1.75 -7.35
C LEU A 39 8.77 -1.42 -7.91
N ASP A 40 9.59 -2.41 -8.17
CA ASP A 40 10.90 -2.27 -8.77
C ASP A 40 10.89 -1.66 -10.19
N LYS A 41 9.71 -1.62 -10.82
CA LYS A 41 9.52 -0.93 -12.10
C LYS A 41 9.41 0.59 -11.94
N TYR A 42 9.03 1.06 -10.76
CA TYR A 42 8.71 2.46 -10.52
C TYR A 42 9.83 3.19 -9.79
N ASP A 43 10.53 2.49 -8.90
CA ASP A 43 11.57 3.10 -8.08
C ASP A 43 12.64 2.08 -7.68
N ASP A 44 13.86 2.31 -8.11
CA ASP A 44 15.01 1.47 -7.77
C ASP A 44 15.30 1.41 -6.27
N SER A 45 14.86 2.39 -5.51
CA SER A 45 15.01 2.44 -4.04
C SER A 45 14.36 1.24 -3.35
N TYR A 46 13.24 0.75 -3.89
CA TYR A 46 12.55 -0.41 -3.32
C TYR A 46 13.38 -1.70 -3.40
N ARG A 47 14.31 -1.78 -4.33
CA ARG A 47 15.20 -2.95 -4.46
C ARG A 47 16.27 -3.02 -3.38
N ARG A 48 16.52 -1.90 -2.72
CA ARG A 48 17.58 -1.74 -1.72
C ARG A 48 17.04 -1.38 -0.35
N ALA A 49 15.73 -1.48 -0.18
CA ALA A 49 15.10 -1.20 1.08
C ALA A 49 15.30 -2.38 2.04
N ASP A 50 15.80 -2.06 3.22
CA ASP A 50 15.89 -3.02 4.32
C ASP A 50 14.59 -3.03 5.11
N MET A 51 14.10 -4.23 5.42
CA MET A 51 12.86 -4.40 6.16
C MET A 51 13.08 -4.12 7.65
N LEU A 52 12.31 -3.19 8.21
CA LEU A 52 12.28 -2.91 9.64
C LEU A 52 11.13 -3.61 10.35
N GLY A 53 9.99 -3.77 9.68
CA GLY A 53 8.81 -4.39 10.27
C GLY A 53 7.89 -4.94 9.21
N SER A 54 7.20 -6.02 9.56
CA SER A 54 6.24 -6.70 8.69
C SER A 54 5.08 -7.18 9.53
N TYR A 55 3.86 -6.85 9.12
CA TYR A 55 2.67 -7.11 9.92
C TYR A 55 1.55 -7.65 9.03
N LYS A 56 0.73 -8.53 9.60
CA LYS A 56 -0.53 -8.96 9.02
C LYS A 56 -1.67 -8.24 9.74
N ARG A 57 -2.56 -7.65 8.98
CA ARG A 57 -3.75 -6.99 9.47
C ARG A 57 -4.98 -7.61 8.83
N VAL A 58 -6.02 -7.84 9.61
CA VAL A 58 -7.29 -8.39 9.13
C VAL A 58 -8.38 -7.35 9.35
N ASP A 59 -9.09 -6.99 8.28
CA ASP A 59 -10.24 -6.11 8.37
C ASP A 59 -11.51 -6.94 8.59
N LYS A 60 -11.95 -6.98 9.83
CA LYS A 60 -13.15 -7.74 10.22
C LYS A 60 -14.45 -7.12 9.73
N ASN A 61 -14.42 -5.84 9.36
CA ASN A 61 -15.59 -5.15 8.83
C ASN A 61 -15.78 -5.39 7.33
N ASP A 62 -14.82 -6.02 6.67
CA ASP A 62 -14.84 -6.31 5.25
C ASP A 62 -14.46 -7.76 4.97
N GLY A 63 -15.26 -8.70 5.47
CA GLY A 63 -15.11 -10.13 5.17
C GLY A 63 -13.76 -10.72 5.55
N ASP A 64 -13.13 -10.26 6.63
CA ASP A 64 -11.79 -10.69 7.06
C ASP A 64 -10.71 -10.51 6.00
N ARG A 65 -10.82 -9.46 5.21
CA ARG A 65 -9.81 -9.13 4.21
C ARG A 65 -8.45 -8.94 4.84
N VAL A 66 -7.44 -9.59 4.27
CA VAL A 66 -6.07 -9.55 4.77
C VAL A 66 -5.30 -8.45 4.09
N TYR A 67 -4.59 -7.66 4.91
CA TYR A 67 -3.62 -6.66 4.49
C TYR A 67 -2.25 -7.05 5.04
N TYR A 68 -1.22 -6.82 4.24
CA TYR A 68 0.16 -6.88 4.72
C TYR A 68 0.70 -5.46 4.80
N ASP A 69 1.24 -5.13 5.95
CA ASP A 69 1.84 -3.84 6.23
C ASP A 69 3.35 -4.01 6.43
N TRP A 70 4.13 -3.13 5.81
CA TRP A 70 5.59 -3.15 5.92
C TRP A 70 6.13 -1.79 6.29
N GLU A 71 7.29 -1.83 6.90
CA GLU A 71 8.10 -0.66 7.22
C GLU A 71 9.53 -0.93 6.76
N MET A 72 10.03 -0.08 5.88
CA MET A 72 11.33 -0.27 5.22
C MET A 72 12.14 1.00 5.26
N VAL A 73 13.47 0.86 5.28
CA VAL A 73 14.39 1.96 5.06
C VAL A 73 15.20 1.72 3.81
N ALA A 74 15.43 2.76 3.03
CA ALA A 74 16.27 2.70 1.85
C ALA A 74 17.43 3.68 1.99
N SER A 75 18.64 3.20 1.71
CA SER A 75 19.84 4.03 1.63
C SER A 75 20.01 4.57 0.21
N PRO A 76 20.72 5.70 0.02
CA PRO A 76 21.04 6.18 -1.30
C PRO A 76 21.80 5.15 -2.13
N PRO A 77 21.71 5.22 -3.47
CA PRO A 77 22.54 4.40 -4.35
C PRO A 77 24.01 4.57 -4.02
N SER A 78 24.79 3.47 -4.06
CA SER A 78 26.22 3.52 -3.74
C SER A 78 27.00 4.52 -4.59
N LYS A 79 26.59 4.75 -5.83
CA LYS A 79 27.19 5.77 -6.71
C LYS A 79 27.04 7.20 -6.22
N GLU A 80 26.05 7.47 -5.36
CA GLU A 80 25.80 8.78 -4.76
C GLU A 80 26.49 8.96 -3.42
N CYS A 81 27.18 7.92 -2.94
CA CYS A 81 27.82 7.92 -1.64
C CYS A 81 29.29 8.28 -1.75
N PRO A 82 29.80 9.19 -0.88
CA PRO A 82 31.20 9.61 -0.94
C PRO A 82 32.22 8.56 -0.48
N SER A 83 31.73 7.44 0.07
CA SER A 83 32.57 6.38 0.64
C SER A 83 32.58 5.14 -0.23
N ALA A 84 33.71 4.45 -0.31
CA ALA A 84 33.87 3.19 -1.03
C ALA A 84 33.02 2.06 -0.42
N VAL A 85 32.61 2.17 0.84
CA VAL A 85 31.76 1.19 1.53
C VAL A 85 30.27 1.50 1.39
N GLY A 86 29.91 2.55 0.65
CA GLY A 86 28.53 2.98 0.45
C GLY A 86 28.02 3.95 1.52
N CYS A 87 26.74 4.23 1.47
CA CYS A 87 26.09 5.11 2.44
C CYS A 87 25.68 4.33 3.68
N LEU A 88 25.98 4.87 4.84
CA LEU A 88 25.67 4.29 6.14
C LEU A 88 24.42 4.93 6.78
N TYR A 89 23.67 5.74 6.05
CA TYR A 89 22.48 6.40 6.55
C TYR A 89 21.27 6.14 5.65
N PRO A 90 20.07 6.07 6.21
CA PRO A 90 18.85 5.94 5.40
C PRO A 90 18.53 7.27 4.71
N ALA A 91 18.10 7.21 3.46
CA ALA A 91 17.61 8.35 2.71
C ALA A 91 16.08 8.45 2.76
N HIS A 92 15.39 7.31 2.82
CA HIS A 92 13.94 7.22 2.83
C HIS A 92 13.45 6.20 3.85
N ILE A 93 12.27 6.45 4.38
CA ILE A 93 11.49 5.47 5.16
C ILE A 93 10.19 5.24 4.41
N TYR A 94 9.94 4.00 4.02
CA TYR A 94 8.71 3.58 3.34
C TYR A 94 7.79 2.86 4.30
N LEU A 95 6.56 3.32 4.39
CA LEU A 95 5.46 2.60 5.01
C LEU A 95 4.53 2.11 3.92
N MET A 96 4.28 0.82 3.88
CA MET A 96 3.50 0.22 2.82
C MET A 96 2.38 -0.65 3.38
N SER A 97 1.28 -0.68 2.64
CA SER A 97 0.17 -1.60 2.90
C SER A 97 -0.32 -2.16 1.58
N ALA A 98 -0.60 -3.44 1.53
CA ALA A 98 -1.09 -4.08 0.32
C ALA A 98 -2.20 -5.07 0.62
N THR A 99 -3.12 -5.19 -0.33
CA THR A 99 -4.18 -6.20 -0.32
C THR A 99 -4.56 -6.58 -1.74
N VAL A 100 -5.22 -7.70 -1.90
CA VAL A 100 -5.77 -8.16 -3.18
C VAL A 100 -7.29 -8.15 -3.10
N VAL A 101 -7.93 -7.53 -4.07
CA VAL A 101 -9.39 -7.45 -4.19
C VAL A 101 -9.78 -7.80 -5.61
N ASP A 102 -10.63 -8.79 -5.77
CA ASP A 102 -11.15 -9.23 -7.07
C ASP A 102 -10.06 -9.46 -8.14
N GLY A 103 -8.94 -10.04 -7.71
CA GLY A 103 -7.82 -10.34 -8.59
C GLY A 103 -6.92 -9.16 -8.93
N ASP A 104 -7.13 -8.02 -8.31
CA ASP A 104 -6.28 -6.84 -8.47
C ASP A 104 -5.50 -6.56 -7.19
N LEU A 105 -4.23 -6.22 -7.35
CA LEU A 105 -3.36 -5.85 -6.23
C LEU A 105 -3.39 -4.33 -6.03
N TYR A 106 -3.66 -3.93 -4.79
CA TYR A 106 -3.65 -2.53 -4.35
C TYR A 106 -2.52 -2.33 -3.34
N VAL A 107 -1.67 -1.34 -3.58
CA VAL A 107 -0.54 -1.02 -2.71
C VAL A 107 -0.57 0.46 -2.37
N LEU A 108 -0.60 0.78 -1.08
CA LEU A 108 -0.31 2.12 -0.58
C LEU A 108 1.18 2.19 -0.25
N SER A 109 1.86 3.22 -0.70
CA SER A 109 3.23 3.53 -0.31
C SER A 109 3.31 4.95 0.21
N LEU A 110 3.82 5.10 1.43
CA LEU A 110 4.13 6.40 2.04
C LEU A 110 5.65 6.51 2.10
N ASP A 111 6.19 7.54 1.45
CA ASP A 111 7.62 7.85 1.46
C ASP A 111 7.87 9.04 2.38
N ALA A 112 8.67 8.83 3.42
CA ALA A 112 9.03 9.85 4.40
C ALA A 112 10.54 10.00 4.50
N PHE A 113 10.98 11.20 4.87
CA PHE A 113 12.39 11.47 5.13
C PHE A 113 12.74 11.18 6.60
N PRO A 114 13.90 10.57 6.87
CA PRO A 114 14.33 10.24 8.23
C PRO A 114 14.38 11.45 9.18
N GLU A 115 14.75 12.61 8.69
CA GLU A 115 14.84 13.83 9.50
C GLU A 115 13.49 14.27 10.09
N ASN A 116 12.40 13.92 9.44
CA ASN A 116 11.03 14.24 9.89
C ASN A 116 10.35 13.10 10.63
N TRP A 117 11.00 11.96 10.71
CA TRP A 117 10.39 10.73 11.23
C TRP A 117 9.92 10.84 12.68
N ARG A 118 10.70 11.50 13.52
CA ARG A 118 10.34 11.67 14.93
C ARG A 118 9.01 12.40 15.10
N GLN A 119 8.71 13.35 14.22
CA GLN A 119 7.49 14.16 14.27
C GLN A 119 6.31 13.49 13.56
N THR A 120 6.57 12.73 12.51
CA THR A 120 5.55 12.26 11.58
C THR A 120 5.30 10.76 11.63
N GLY A 121 6.22 9.98 12.18
CA GLY A 121 6.20 8.52 12.11
C GLY A 121 4.91 7.91 12.67
N ASN A 122 4.44 8.36 13.82
CA ASN A 122 3.21 7.83 14.42
C ASN A 122 1.96 8.16 13.59
N SER A 123 1.90 9.34 13.00
CA SER A 123 0.81 9.74 12.12
C SER A 123 0.80 8.92 10.84
N LEU A 124 1.97 8.69 10.24
CA LEU A 124 2.12 7.89 9.03
C LEU A 124 1.78 6.42 9.28
N LYS A 125 2.15 5.87 10.43
CA LYS A 125 1.76 4.51 10.82
C LYS A 125 0.25 4.37 10.95
N ARG A 126 -0.44 5.38 11.50
CA ARG A 126 -1.91 5.41 11.57
C ARG A 126 -2.54 5.47 10.19
N ILE A 127 -2.01 6.31 9.30
CA ILE A 127 -2.48 6.39 7.91
C ILE A 127 -2.34 5.04 7.22
N ARG A 128 -1.18 4.40 7.29
CA ARG A 128 -0.96 3.07 6.73
C ARG A 128 -1.97 2.05 7.27
N SER A 129 -2.17 2.02 8.60
CA SER A 129 -3.06 1.06 9.24
C SER A 129 -4.54 1.34 8.97
N SER A 130 -4.89 2.53 8.50
CA SER A 130 -6.25 2.90 8.10
C SER A 130 -6.54 2.63 6.62
N PHE A 131 -5.52 2.27 5.85
CA PHE A 131 -5.71 1.97 4.43
C PHE A 131 -6.65 0.80 4.23
N THR A 132 -7.71 1.03 3.50
CA THR A 132 -8.71 0.03 3.13
C THR A 132 -9.08 0.16 1.67
N VAL A 133 -9.38 -0.98 1.06
CA VAL A 133 -9.89 -1.05 -0.30
C VAL A 133 -11.27 -1.66 -0.24
N SER A 134 -12.27 -0.92 -0.69
CA SER A 134 -13.64 -1.41 -0.82
C SER A 134 -14.00 -1.56 -2.28
N THR A 135 -14.81 -2.57 -2.57
CA THR A 135 -15.39 -2.71 -3.91
C THR A 135 -16.37 -1.56 -4.11
N PRO A 136 -16.23 -0.77 -5.22
CA PRO A 136 -17.16 0.33 -5.47
C PRO A 136 -18.59 -0.21 -5.59
N GLU A 137 -19.53 0.43 -4.91
CA GLU A 137 -20.95 0.17 -5.16
C GLU A 137 -21.27 0.59 -6.58
N ILE A 138 -21.74 -0.36 -7.38
CA ILE A 138 -22.26 -0.07 -8.71
C ILE A 138 -23.70 0.38 -8.51
N VAL A 139 -23.90 1.70 -8.50
CA VAL A 139 -25.26 2.26 -8.54
C VAL A 139 -25.69 2.27 -9.99
N VAL A 140 -26.56 1.35 -10.36
CA VAL A 140 -27.20 1.35 -11.67
C VAL A 140 -28.29 2.43 -11.64
N PRO A 141 -28.31 3.38 -12.61
CA PRO A 141 -29.41 4.34 -12.70
C PRO A 141 -30.74 3.61 -12.82
N VAL A 142 -31.64 3.89 -11.90
CA VAL A 142 -32.96 3.25 -11.88
C VAL A 142 -33.86 3.98 -12.86
N ASP A 143 -34.37 3.29 -13.89
CA ASP A 143 -35.43 3.81 -14.72
C ASP A 143 -36.68 3.98 -13.86
N PRO A 144 -37.28 5.20 -13.79
CA PRO A 144 -38.49 5.39 -13.02
C PRO A 144 -39.66 4.48 -13.43
N ASN A 145 -39.67 4.00 -14.65
CA ASN A 145 -40.70 3.07 -15.13
C ASN A 145 -40.47 1.66 -14.57
N GLU A 146 -39.25 1.20 -14.38
CA GLU A 146 -38.93 -0.09 -13.76
C GLU A 146 -39.30 -0.09 -12.26
N VAL A 147 -39.11 1.03 -11.59
CA VAL A 147 -39.50 1.17 -10.17
C VAL A 147 -41.02 1.08 -10.02
N MET A 148 -41.79 1.58 -10.96
CA MET A 148 -43.27 1.51 -10.96
C MET A 148 -43.81 0.09 -11.16
N LEU A 149 -43.01 -0.84 -11.68
CA LEU A 149 -43.36 -2.26 -11.79
C LEU A 149 -43.11 -3.04 -10.51
N GLY A 150 -42.70 -2.38 -9.45
CA GLY A 150 -42.43 -3.00 -8.16
C GLY A 150 -41.15 -3.83 -8.07
N GLU A 151 -40.35 -3.83 -9.12
CA GLU A 151 -39.05 -4.47 -9.14
C GLU A 151 -37.96 -3.45 -8.79
N VAL A 152 -37.16 -3.80 -7.81
CA VAL A 152 -35.98 -3.02 -7.48
C VAL A 152 -34.79 -3.66 -8.20
N PRO A 153 -34.06 -2.90 -9.05
CA PRO A 153 -32.88 -3.41 -9.70
C PRO A 153 -31.87 -3.91 -8.68
N VAL A 154 -31.29 -5.08 -8.92
CA VAL A 154 -30.35 -5.73 -7.98
C VAL A 154 -29.17 -4.82 -7.66
N GLY A 155 -28.71 -4.03 -8.62
CA GLY A 155 -27.63 -3.07 -8.41
C GLY A 155 -27.99 -1.88 -7.52
N ALA A 156 -29.26 -1.56 -7.33
CA ALA A 156 -29.72 -0.47 -6.46
C ALA A 156 -29.91 -0.93 -4.99
N MET A 157 -29.85 -2.20 -4.73
CA MET A 157 -30.08 -2.81 -3.43
C MET A 157 -28.80 -3.20 -2.67
N SER A 158 -27.69 -3.03 -3.29
CA SER A 158 -26.39 -3.35 -2.68
C SER A 158 -25.96 -2.34 -1.64
#